data_4f2ecd0e2d2f95a59ac0ac0d19636add
#
_entry.id   4f2ecd0e2d2f95a59ac0ac0d19636add
#
_cell.length_a   1.000
_cell.length_b   1.000
_cell.length_c   1.000
_cell.angle_alpha   90.00
_cell.angle_beta   90.00
_cell.angle_gamma   90.00
#
_symmetry.space_group_name_H-M   'P 1'
#
loop_
_entity.id
_entity.type
_entity.pdbx_description
1 polymer ?
#
loop_
_entity_poly.entity_id
_entity_poly.type
_entity_poly.pdbx_seq_one_letter_code
_entity_poly.pdbx_strand_id
1 'polypeptide(L)'
;MENYLIEVRDLIVRFYTYAGVVEALDRVNLKIKPGEILGLVGETGCGKSVTSLSILRLVPPPGKIEGGKVLFNKDGKIIELMSLNTESMMRIRGKEIAMIFQEPRAYLNPVYTVEEQIGEALLLHRREEFLKRALKTLEESGRNSSFEGQIYRRMLRKPNSLITKIMAKFCSKKTLREEIHKEVVRLLKEVEIADPERVTKMYPFELSGGMAQRVLIAMALSSHPIMLIADEPTTNLDVTVQAQILHLIKQLRENYKSSILYITHDLGVVAELCDRVAVMYAGNIVEVANVYELFKNPLHPYTRGLLESIPRPDKEFKSIPGTVPSLIDPPKGCRFHDRCQFAKTLCKRVKPKFIEVEKDHYVACHLYGDQ
;
A
#
# COMPACT_ATOMS: atom_id res chain seq x y z
N MET A 1 -9.51 14.47 19.94
CA MET A 1 -8.59 14.39 18.77
C MET A 1 -9.02 13.21 17.93
N GLU A 2 -9.26 13.41 16.64
CA GLU A 2 -9.55 12.29 15.74
C GLU A 2 -8.37 11.32 15.73
N ASN A 3 -8.67 10.03 15.85
CA ASN A 3 -7.66 8.99 15.94
C ASN A 3 -7.36 8.45 14.52
N TYR A 4 -6.33 8.98 13.86
CA TYR A 4 -5.87 8.48 12.57
C TYR A 4 -4.82 7.40 12.76
N LEU A 5 -4.85 6.35 11.92
CA LEU A 5 -3.81 5.31 11.88
C LEU A 5 -2.53 5.85 11.23
N ILE A 6 -2.69 6.53 10.09
CA ILE A 6 -1.59 7.22 9.39
C ILE A 6 -1.99 8.68 9.19
N GLU A 7 -1.06 9.58 9.48
CA GLU A 7 -1.19 10.99 9.15
C GLU A 7 0.08 11.46 8.44
N VAL A 8 -0.07 11.82 7.17
CA VAL A 8 0.97 12.44 6.36
C VAL A 8 0.78 13.95 6.46
N ARG A 9 1.84 14.68 6.82
CA ARG A 9 1.84 16.15 6.97
C ARG A 9 2.91 16.76 6.10
N ASP A 10 2.50 17.67 5.22
CA ASP A 10 3.35 18.51 4.37
C ASP A 10 4.47 17.75 3.66
N LEU A 11 4.15 16.55 3.14
CA LEU A 11 5.14 15.67 2.51
C LEU A 11 5.63 16.26 1.20
N ILE A 12 6.96 16.42 1.07
CA ILE A 12 7.64 16.95 -0.11
C ILE A 12 8.60 15.91 -0.66
N VAL A 13 8.45 15.61 -1.97
CA VAL A 13 9.34 14.66 -2.66
C VAL A 13 9.77 15.26 -4.00
N ARG A 14 11.07 15.23 -4.26
CA ARG A 14 11.66 15.70 -5.52
C ARG A 14 12.54 14.63 -6.14
N PHE A 15 12.56 14.60 -7.48
CA PHE A 15 13.47 13.76 -8.26
C PHE A 15 14.45 14.63 -9.01
N TYR A 16 15.74 14.40 -8.80
CA TYR A 16 16.84 15.17 -9.39
C TYR A 16 17.30 14.49 -10.67
N THR A 17 16.74 14.92 -11.80
CA THR A 17 17.02 14.35 -13.12
C THR A 17 17.92 15.26 -13.95
N TYR A 18 18.48 14.74 -15.04
CA TYR A 18 19.25 15.56 -15.99
C TYR A 18 18.42 16.66 -16.66
N ALA A 19 17.11 16.45 -16.81
CA ALA A 19 16.17 17.42 -17.41
C ALA A 19 15.75 18.52 -16.41
N GLY A 20 16.05 18.35 -15.12
CA GLY A 20 15.67 19.27 -14.05
C GLY A 20 15.12 18.58 -12.83
N VAL A 21 14.64 19.38 -11.88
CA VAL A 21 14.05 18.89 -10.63
C VAL A 21 12.56 18.67 -10.82
N VAL A 22 12.11 17.43 -10.69
CA VAL A 22 10.69 17.07 -10.76
C VAL A 22 10.09 17.21 -9.37
N GLU A 23 9.14 18.10 -9.17
CA GLU A 23 8.38 18.29 -7.92
C GLU A 23 7.22 17.28 -7.82
N ALA A 24 7.56 16.03 -7.53
CA ALA A 24 6.60 14.91 -7.53
C ALA A 24 5.51 15.05 -6.46
N LEU A 25 5.87 15.53 -5.25
CA LEU A 25 4.92 15.83 -4.18
C LEU A 25 5.23 17.23 -3.63
N ASP A 26 4.17 18.05 -3.46
CA ASP A 26 4.27 19.39 -2.93
C ASP A 26 3.34 19.57 -1.74
N ARG A 27 3.86 19.36 -0.52
CA ARG A 27 3.17 19.49 0.77
C ARG A 27 1.87 18.66 0.80
N VAL A 28 1.99 17.38 0.47
CA VAL A 28 0.87 16.44 0.52
C VAL A 28 0.47 16.18 1.96
N ASN A 29 -0.83 16.34 2.23
CA ASN A 29 -1.46 16.02 3.50
C ASN A 29 -2.49 14.90 3.26
N LEU A 30 -2.41 13.80 4.02
CA LEU A 30 -3.29 12.65 3.89
C LEU A 30 -3.52 12.02 5.26
N LYS A 31 -4.76 11.62 5.54
CA LYS A 31 -5.13 11.00 6.81
C LYS A 31 -5.92 9.73 6.56
N ILE A 32 -5.50 8.63 7.18
CA ILE A 32 -6.14 7.31 7.08
C ILE A 32 -6.67 6.93 8.45
N LYS A 33 -7.97 6.61 8.54
CA LYS A 33 -8.63 6.19 9.78
C LYS A 33 -8.38 4.69 10.02
N PRO A 34 -8.40 4.20 11.28
CA PRO A 34 -8.34 2.77 11.55
C PRO A 34 -9.50 2.00 10.88
N GLY A 35 -9.18 0.90 10.20
CA GLY A 35 -10.16 0.02 9.56
C GLY A 35 -10.83 0.57 8.31
N GLU A 36 -10.46 1.78 7.81
CA GLU A 36 -11.02 2.32 6.58
C GLU A 36 -10.27 1.86 5.33
N ILE A 37 -10.98 1.87 4.19
CA ILE A 37 -10.37 1.83 2.86
C ILE A 37 -10.39 3.25 2.30
N LEU A 38 -9.22 3.88 2.25
CA LEU A 38 -9.04 5.18 1.62
C LEU A 38 -8.57 5.00 0.18
N GLY A 39 -9.37 5.44 -0.79
CA GLY A 39 -8.99 5.51 -2.20
C GLY A 39 -8.06 6.71 -2.45
N LEU A 40 -6.97 6.51 -3.19
CA LEU A 40 -6.13 7.58 -3.71
C LEU A 40 -6.18 7.53 -5.23
N VAL A 41 -6.85 8.52 -5.83
CA VAL A 41 -7.15 8.55 -7.26
C VAL A 41 -6.55 9.76 -7.97
N GLY A 42 -6.38 9.64 -9.28
CA GLY A 42 -5.89 10.72 -10.15
C GLY A 42 -5.22 10.16 -11.41
N GLU A 43 -4.90 11.05 -12.35
CA GLU A 43 -4.23 10.68 -13.61
C GLU A 43 -2.85 10.06 -13.36
N THR A 44 -2.35 9.29 -14.33
CA THR A 44 -1.00 8.71 -14.28
C THR A 44 0.05 9.81 -14.12
N GLY A 45 1.05 9.57 -13.28
CA GLY A 45 2.12 10.54 -13.01
C GLY A 45 1.76 11.65 -12.02
N CYS A 46 0.55 11.67 -11.42
CA CYS A 46 0.18 12.72 -10.46
C CYS A 46 0.80 12.57 -9.06
N GLY A 47 1.55 11.48 -8.78
CA GLY A 47 2.26 11.29 -7.51
C GLY A 47 1.69 10.22 -6.57
N LYS A 48 0.67 9.44 -6.96
CA LYS A 48 0.02 8.42 -6.12
C LYS A 48 1.00 7.39 -5.56
N SER A 49 1.73 6.69 -6.44
CA SER A 49 2.73 5.68 -6.05
C SER A 49 3.91 6.31 -5.29
N VAL A 50 4.29 7.55 -5.61
CA VAL A 50 5.33 8.27 -4.85
C VAL A 50 4.86 8.53 -3.42
N THR A 51 3.58 8.86 -3.21
CA THR A 51 3.00 9.05 -1.87
C THR A 51 3.06 7.76 -1.06
N SER A 52 2.65 6.62 -1.64
CA SER A 52 2.69 5.31 -0.97
C SER A 52 4.11 4.87 -0.63
N LEU A 53 5.03 4.97 -1.58
CA LEU A 53 6.45 4.65 -1.38
C LEU A 53 7.09 5.56 -0.31
N SER A 54 6.66 6.81 -0.21
CA SER A 54 7.16 7.74 0.79
C SER A 54 6.76 7.34 2.21
N ILE A 55 5.54 6.85 2.42
CA ILE A 55 5.08 6.33 3.72
C ILE A 55 6.04 5.25 4.22
N LEU A 56 6.50 4.38 3.33
CA LEU A 56 7.45 3.31 3.63
C LEU A 56 8.92 3.71 3.46
N ARG A 57 9.23 4.97 3.10
CA ARG A 57 10.58 5.42 2.77
C ARG A 57 11.27 4.54 1.72
N LEU A 58 10.53 4.18 0.68
CA LEU A 58 10.99 3.35 -0.44
C LEU A 58 11.11 4.14 -1.74
N VAL A 59 11.12 5.47 -1.68
CA VAL A 59 11.33 6.32 -2.88
C VAL A 59 12.68 5.99 -3.50
N PRO A 60 12.71 5.52 -4.78
CA PRO A 60 13.95 5.13 -5.42
C PRO A 60 14.79 6.34 -5.84
N PRO A 61 16.11 6.21 -5.88
CA PRO A 61 16.97 7.22 -6.52
C PRO A 61 16.56 7.48 -7.99
N PRO A 62 16.63 8.72 -8.48
CA PRO A 62 17.18 9.91 -7.85
C PRO A 62 16.19 10.71 -6.99
N GLY A 63 15.09 10.08 -6.51
CA GLY A 63 14.09 10.72 -5.67
C GLY A 63 14.59 10.91 -4.23
N LYS A 64 14.15 12.02 -3.60
CA LYS A 64 14.44 12.34 -2.21
C LYS A 64 13.19 12.89 -1.52
N ILE A 65 12.95 12.42 -0.29
CA ILE A 65 11.97 13.02 0.62
C ILE A 65 12.68 14.20 1.29
N GLU A 66 12.24 15.42 0.99
CA GLU A 66 12.89 16.65 1.45
C GLU A 66 12.24 17.27 2.66
N GLY A 67 10.98 16.94 2.91
CA GLY A 67 10.26 17.51 4.04
C GLY A 67 8.97 16.77 4.32
N GLY A 68 8.35 17.18 5.43
CA GLY A 68 7.12 16.61 5.93
C GLY A 68 7.35 15.51 6.96
N LYS A 69 6.23 14.99 7.48
CA LYS A 69 6.19 13.94 8.51
C LYS A 69 5.18 12.88 8.13
N VAL A 70 5.48 11.65 8.51
CA VAL A 70 4.51 10.55 8.45
C VAL A 70 4.38 9.98 9.86
N LEU A 71 3.22 10.18 10.47
CA LEU A 71 2.89 9.73 11.81
C LEU A 71 2.09 8.44 11.71
N PHE A 72 2.57 7.40 12.35
CA PHE A 72 1.90 6.11 12.47
C PHE A 72 1.45 5.92 13.92
N ASN A 73 0.16 5.77 14.13
CA ASN A 73 -0.43 5.52 15.44
C ASN A 73 -0.63 4.02 15.63
N LYS A 74 0.23 3.43 16.44
CA LYS A 74 0.11 2.03 16.83
C LYS A 74 -0.36 1.94 18.28
N ASP A 75 -1.57 1.44 18.51
CA ASP A 75 -2.14 1.23 19.84
C ASP A 75 -2.07 2.48 20.75
N GLY A 76 -2.33 3.65 20.18
CA GLY A 76 -2.27 4.95 20.88
C GLY A 76 -0.86 5.56 20.95
N LYS A 77 0.18 4.85 20.51
CA LYS A 77 1.54 5.37 20.44
C LYS A 77 1.84 5.91 19.06
N ILE A 78 2.12 7.21 18.98
CA ILE A 78 2.49 7.87 17.72
C ILE A 78 3.97 7.65 17.43
N ILE A 79 4.28 7.12 16.27
CA ILE A 79 5.63 6.87 15.75
C ILE A 79 5.84 7.73 14.51
N GLU A 80 6.84 8.60 14.50
CA GLU A 80 7.21 9.36 13.31
C GLU A 80 8.13 8.52 12.42
N LEU A 81 7.62 8.07 11.27
CA LEU A 81 8.33 7.13 10.40
C LEU A 81 9.57 7.74 9.75
N MET A 82 9.57 9.05 9.47
CA MET A 82 10.68 9.72 8.81
C MET A 82 11.92 9.83 9.71
N SER A 83 11.74 9.89 11.03
CA SER A 83 12.80 10.01 12.03
C SER A 83 13.43 8.67 12.44
N LEU A 84 12.82 7.54 12.07
CA LEU A 84 13.32 6.22 12.43
C LEU A 84 14.66 5.90 11.76
N ASN A 85 15.54 5.20 12.47
CA ASN A 85 16.70 4.57 11.85
C ASN A 85 16.26 3.40 10.95
N THR A 86 17.15 2.95 10.08
CA THR A 86 16.86 1.89 9.09
C THR A 86 16.39 0.59 9.74
N GLU A 87 16.99 0.17 10.84
CA GLU A 87 16.63 -1.07 11.54
C GLU A 87 15.20 -1.02 12.09
N SER A 88 14.82 0.10 12.72
CA SER A 88 13.46 0.30 13.23
C SER A 88 12.42 0.35 12.11
N MET A 89 12.77 0.98 10.97
CA MET A 89 11.89 1.02 9.80
C MET A 89 11.70 -0.37 9.17
N MET A 90 12.74 -1.21 9.14
CA MET A 90 12.66 -2.59 8.67
C MET A 90 11.70 -3.44 9.52
N ARG A 91 11.53 -3.13 10.80
CA ARG A 91 10.57 -3.81 11.68
C ARG A 91 9.12 -3.40 11.42
N ILE A 92 8.90 -2.25 10.76
CA ILE A 92 7.57 -1.76 10.38
C ILE A 92 7.16 -2.28 9.00
N ARG A 93 8.11 -2.24 8.05
CA ARG A 93 7.89 -2.71 6.68
C ARG A 93 7.53 -4.19 6.66
N GLY A 94 6.44 -4.53 5.98
CA GLY A 94 5.93 -5.89 5.84
C GLY A 94 5.27 -6.45 7.10
N LYS A 95 5.62 -5.98 8.30
CA LYS A 95 5.02 -6.44 9.56
C LYS A 95 3.79 -5.62 9.95
N GLU A 96 3.94 -4.30 10.08
CA GLU A 96 2.88 -3.39 10.51
C GLU A 96 2.18 -2.76 9.30
N ILE A 97 2.98 -2.37 8.30
CA ILE A 97 2.53 -1.79 7.05
C ILE A 97 3.10 -2.64 5.91
N ALA A 98 2.22 -3.34 5.20
CA ALA A 98 2.57 -4.12 4.02
C ALA A 98 2.16 -3.38 2.74
N MET A 99 2.78 -3.75 1.60
CA MET A 99 2.49 -3.14 0.31
C MET A 99 2.36 -4.21 -0.77
N ILE A 100 1.31 -4.06 -1.59
CA ILE A 100 1.11 -4.79 -2.84
C ILE A 100 1.45 -3.82 -3.97
N PHE A 101 2.37 -4.23 -4.84
CA PHE A 101 2.87 -3.42 -5.94
C PHE A 101 2.11 -3.70 -7.24
N GLN A 102 2.18 -2.76 -8.18
CA GLN A 102 1.44 -2.77 -9.45
C GLN A 102 1.78 -3.96 -10.36
N GLU A 103 3.03 -4.41 -10.40
CA GLU A 103 3.47 -5.50 -11.29
C GLU A 103 3.95 -6.72 -10.49
N PRO A 104 3.07 -7.70 -10.19
CA PRO A 104 3.40 -8.78 -9.28
C PRO A 104 4.64 -9.59 -9.67
N ARG A 105 4.84 -9.84 -10.97
CA ARG A 105 6.00 -10.60 -11.44
C ARG A 105 7.34 -9.88 -11.28
N ALA A 106 7.34 -8.55 -11.26
CA ALA A 106 8.55 -7.76 -11.04
C ALA A 106 9.05 -7.83 -9.59
N TYR A 107 8.16 -8.13 -8.64
CA TYR A 107 8.47 -8.19 -7.22
C TYR A 107 8.62 -9.61 -6.66
N LEU A 108 8.23 -10.62 -7.42
CA LEU A 108 8.52 -12.01 -7.08
C LEU A 108 9.90 -12.40 -7.62
N ASN A 109 10.72 -13.01 -6.78
CA ASN A 109 12.04 -13.49 -7.21
C ASN A 109 11.91 -14.73 -8.11
N PRO A 110 12.36 -14.69 -9.39
CA PRO A 110 12.13 -15.76 -10.35
C PRO A 110 12.83 -17.09 -10.04
N VAL A 111 13.85 -17.07 -9.16
CA VAL A 111 14.64 -18.27 -8.82
C VAL A 111 14.23 -18.94 -7.51
N TYR A 112 13.21 -18.40 -6.83
CA TYR A 112 12.63 -19.01 -5.62
C TYR A 112 11.20 -19.45 -5.88
N THR A 113 10.80 -20.56 -5.25
CA THR A 113 9.43 -21.05 -5.29
C THR A 113 8.48 -20.14 -4.51
N VAL A 114 7.18 -20.28 -4.73
CA VAL A 114 6.15 -19.57 -3.98
C VAL A 114 6.31 -19.82 -2.48
N GLU A 115 6.54 -21.09 -2.07
CA GLU A 115 6.72 -21.45 -0.66
C GLU A 115 7.94 -20.77 -0.04
N GLU A 116 9.06 -20.73 -0.75
CA GLU A 116 10.28 -20.11 -0.24
C GLU A 116 10.07 -18.61 0.02
N GLN A 117 9.41 -17.91 -0.88
CA GLN A 117 9.18 -16.46 -0.76
C GLN A 117 8.18 -16.10 0.36
N ILE A 118 7.04 -16.79 0.42
CA ILE A 118 6.09 -16.57 1.51
C ILE A 118 6.69 -17.04 2.85
N GLY A 119 7.38 -18.17 2.85
CA GLY A 119 8.08 -18.72 4.03
C GLY A 119 9.16 -17.79 4.57
N GLU A 120 9.89 -17.11 3.69
CA GLU A 120 10.87 -16.08 4.09
C GLU A 120 10.19 -14.91 4.81
N ALA A 121 9.09 -14.40 4.27
CA ALA A 121 8.31 -13.33 4.88
C ALA A 121 7.78 -13.75 6.27
N LEU A 122 7.25 -14.97 6.42
CA LEU A 122 6.81 -15.53 7.69
C LEU A 122 7.96 -15.60 8.71
N LEU A 123 9.13 -16.09 8.30
CA LEU A 123 10.29 -16.21 9.17
C LEU A 123 10.90 -14.84 9.54
N LEU A 124 10.80 -13.87 8.66
CA LEU A 124 11.28 -12.51 8.95
C LEU A 124 10.47 -11.85 10.07
N HIS A 125 9.15 -12.02 10.04
CA HIS A 125 8.24 -11.27 10.91
C HIS A 125 7.61 -12.07 12.04
N ARG A 126 7.44 -13.40 11.89
CA ARG A 126 6.74 -14.29 12.85
C ARG A 126 7.62 -15.46 13.32
N ARG A 127 8.93 -15.31 13.23
CA ARG A 127 9.89 -16.39 13.56
C ARG A 127 9.68 -17.03 14.93
N GLU A 128 9.46 -16.21 15.96
CA GLU A 128 9.26 -16.72 17.33
C GLU A 128 8.01 -17.60 17.43
N GLU A 129 6.95 -17.22 16.75
CA GLU A 129 5.70 -17.97 16.70
C GLU A 129 5.91 -19.34 16.06
N PHE A 130 6.57 -19.38 14.90
CA PHE A 130 6.84 -20.65 14.21
C PHE A 130 7.78 -21.55 14.98
N LEU A 131 8.79 -21.01 15.69
CA LEU A 131 9.63 -21.78 16.57
C LEU A 131 8.84 -22.39 17.76
N LYS A 132 7.87 -21.65 18.32
CA LYS A 132 6.98 -22.16 19.37
C LYS A 132 6.05 -23.24 18.85
N ARG A 133 5.44 -23.05 17.66
CA ARG A 133 4.61 -24.07 16.99
C ARG A 133 5.41 -25.35 16.74
N ALA A 134 6.61 -25.25 16.16
CA ALA A 134 7.49 -26.39 15.90
C ALA A 134 7.92 -27.11 17.19
N LEU A 135 8.17 -26.40 18.29
CA LEU A 135 8.42 -27.02 19.57
C LEU A 135 7.22 -27.80 20.10
N LYS A 136 6.02 -27.24 19.99
CA LYS A 136 4.79 -27.91 20.39
C LYS A 136 4.58 -29.22 19.60
N THR A 137 4.78 -29.18 18.29
CA THR A 137 4.70 -30.36 17.41
C THR A 137 5.72 -31.43 17.81
N LEU A 138 6.95 -31.02 18.21
CA LEU A 138 7.97 -31.95 18.73
C LEU A 138 7.58 -32.56 20.08
N GLU A 139 6.94 -31.80 20.96
CA GLU A 139 6.40 -32.28 22.24
C GLU A 139 5.32 -33.33 22.03
N GLU A 140 4.31 -33.02 21.21
CA GLU A 140 3.21 -33.92 20.86
C GLU A 140 3.67 -35.23 20.21
N SER A 141 4.81 -35.19 19.49
CA SER A 141 5.43 -36.37 18.85
C SER A 141 6.46 -37.10 19.74
N GLY A 142 6.58 -36.73 21.01
CA GLY A 142 7.57 -37.33 21.93
C GLY A 142 9.02 -37.02 21.63
N ARG A 143 9.30 -36.11 20.69
CA ARG A 143 10.67 -35.73 20.25
C ARG A 143 11.20 -34.46 20.88
N ASN A 144 10.64 -34.04 22.01
CA ASN A 144 10.98 -32.78 22.67
C ASN A 144 12.49 -32.67 23.05
N SER A 145 13.13 -33.79 23.42
CA SER A 145 14.57 -33.85 23.76
C SER A 145 15.49 -33.97 22.54
N SER A 146 14.94 -33.96 21.31
CA SER A 146 15.74 -34.05 20.11
C SER A 146 16.70 -32.86 19.94
N PHE A 147 17.75 -33.04 19.13
CA PHE A 147 18.67 -31.97 18.78
C PHE A 147 17.94 -30.76 18.16
N GLU A 148 16.94 -31.01 17.34
CA GLU A 148 16.07 -29.99 16.75
C GLU A 148 15.33 -29.17 17.83
N GLY A 149 14.71 -29.81 18.81
CA GLY A 149 14.02 -29.15 19.91
C GLY A 149 14.94 -28.33 20.80
N GLN A 150 16.16 -28.84 21.07
CA GLN A 150 17.18 -28.09 21.83
C GLN A 150 17.61 -26.82 21.08
N ILE A 151 17.78 -26.89 19.76
CA ILE A 151 18.15 -25.73 18.95
C ILE A 151 17.02 -24.71 18.92
N TYR A 152 15.77 -25.09 18.74
CA TYR A 152 14.64 -24.17 18.72
C TYR A 152 14.49 -23.43 20.06
N ARG A 153 14.61 -24.12 21.19
CA ARG A 153 14.65 -23.48 22.52
C ARG A 153 15.80 -22.48 22.65
N ARG A 154 16.97 -22.83 22.10
CA ARG A 154 18.12 -21.93 22.12
C ARG A 154 17.93 -20.73 21.20
N MET A 155 17.33 -20.90 20.02
CA MET A 155 16.98 -19.80 19.08
C MET A 155 16.00 -18.82 19.71
N LEU A 156 15.05 -19.29 20.53
CA LEU A 156 14.14 -18.42 21.29
C LEU A 156 14.82 -17.67 22.42
N ARG A 157 15.74 -18.34 23.18
CA ARG A 157 16.41 -17.73 24.35
C ARG A 157 17.55 -16.80 23.96
N LYS A 158 18.37 -17.17 22.99
CA LYS A 158 19.61 -16.48 22.59
C LYS A 158 19.76 -16.45 21.05
N PRO A 159 18.91 -15.72 20.32
CA PRO A 159 18.86 -15.76 18.85
C PRO A 159 20.16 -15.27 18.20
N ASN A 160 20.82 -14.29 18.80
CA ASN A 160 22.03 -13.66 18.25
C ASN A 160 23.35 -14.31 18.69
N SER A 161 23.33 -15.35 19.54
CA SER A 161 24.54 -16.06 19.96
C SER A 161 25.20 -16.76 18.79
N LEU A 162 26.53 -16.61 18.68
CA LEU A 162 27.35 -17.27 17.66
C LEU A 162 27.15 -18.80 17.67
N ILE A 163 27.09 -19.39 18.85
CA ILE A 163 26.85 -20.83 19.02
C ILE A 163 25.46 -21.21 18.46
N THR A 164 24.43 -20.39 18.73
CA THR A 164 23.09 -20.63 18.18
C THR A 164 23.10 -20.58 16.65
N LYS A 165 23.79 -19.62 16.06
CA LYS A 165 23.93 -19.50 14.59
C LYS A 165 24.66 -20.70 13.98
N ILE A 166 25.72 -21.17 14.61
CA ILE A 166 26.51 -22.35 14.17
C ILE A 166 25.65 -23.61 14.28
N MET A 167 25.04 -23.88 15.43
CA MET A 167 24.17 -25.06 15.62
C MET A 167 22.99 -25.08 14.68
N ALA A 168 22.38 -23.92 14.39
CA ALA A 168 21.26 -23.80 13.46
C ALA A 168 21.61 -24.15 12.00
N LYS A 169 22.89 -24.08 11.60
CA LYS A 169 23.36 -24.53 10.28
C LYS A 169 23.34 -26.06 10.14
N PHE A 170 23.58 -26.77 11.24
CA PHE A 170 23.62 -28.25 11.24
C PHE A 170 22.28 -28.88 11.57
N CYS A 171 21.25 -28.08 11.89
CA CYS A 171 19.90 -28.56 12.17
C CYS A 171 19.11 -28.74 10.87
N SER A 172 18.44 -29.86 10.72
CA SER A 172 17.57 -30.13 9.55
C SER A 172 16.39 -29.16 9.44
N LYS A 173 15.95 -28.61 10.59
CA LYS A 173 14.78 -27.72 10.72
C LYS A 173 13.52 -28.30 10.06
N LYS A 174 13.40 -29.62 10.02
CA LYS A 174 12.32 -30.32 9.32
C LYS A 174 10.97 -29.90 9.87
N THR A 175 10.78 -29.97 11.20
CA THR A 175 9.52 -29.62 11.85
C THR A 175 9.15 -28.13 11.63
N LEU A 176 10.14 -27.23 11.66
CA LEU A 176 9.91 -25.82 11.37
C LEU A 176 9.45 -25.59 9.92
N ARG A 177 10.06 -26.30 8.95
CA ARG A 177 9.65 -26.22 7.55
C ARG A 177 8.23 -26.76 7.33
N GLU A 178 7.87 -27.86 8.01
CA GLU A 178 6.53 -28.42 7.96
C GLU A 178 5.48 -27.42 8.51
N GLU A 179 5.77 -26.71 9.59
CA GLU A 179 4.87 -25.70 10.14
C GLU A 179 4.73 -24.47 9.22
N ILE A 180 5.84 -24.05 8.57
CA ILE A 180 5.81 -22.99 7.58
C ILE A 180 4.99 -23.43 6.36
N HIS A 181 5.21 -24.62 5.84
CA HIS A 181 4.46 -25.17 4.72
C HIS A 181 2.96 -25.19 4.97
N LYS A 182 2.51 -25.67 6.14
CA LYS A 182 1.11 -25.64 6.53
C LYS A 182 0.53 -24.22 6.49
N GLU A 183 1.27 -23.24 6.99
CA GLU A 183 0.82 -21.85 6.99
C GLU A 183 0.80 -21.26 5.58
N VAL A 184 1.80 -21.55 4.73
CA VAL A 184 1.83 -21.12 3.33
C VAL A 184 0.60 -21.68 2.58
N VAL A 185 0.31 -22.97 2.74
CA VAL A 185 -0.87 -23.60 2.15
C VAL A 185 -2.15 -22.93 2.65
N ARG A 186 -2.24 -22.63 3.96
CA ARG A 186 -3.38 -21.90 4.54
C ARG A 186 -3.56 -20.53 3.90
N LEU A 187 -2.48 -19.74 3.79
CA LEU A 187 -2.50 -18.42 3.16
C LEU A 187 -2.91 -18.49 1.68
N LEU A 188 -2.40 -19.47 0.93
CA LEU A 188 -2.77 -19.66 -0.47
C LEU A 188 -4.25 -20.05 -0.64
N LYS A 189 -4.80 -20.84 0.30
CA LYS A 189 -6.25 -21.12 0.36
C LYS A 189 -7.07 -19.87 0.65
N GLU A 190 -6.61 -19.06 1.58
CA GLU A 190 -7.27 -17.80 1.98
C GLU A 190 -7.35 -16.78 0.83
N VAL A 191 -6.34 -16.76 -0.04
CA VAL A 191 -6.38 -15.95 -1.27
C VAL A 191 -7.01 -16.72 -2.46
N GLU A 192 -7.75 -17.79 -2.20
CA GLU A 192 -8.51 -18.57 -3.19
C GLU A 192 -7.66 -19.12 -4.35
N ILE A 193 -6.43 -19.54 -4.07
CA ILE A 193 -5.61 -20.26 -5.05
C ILE A 193 -6.12 -21.71 -5.15
N ALA A 194 -6.44 -22.13 -6.37
CA ALA A 194 -6.74 -23.52 -6.64
C ALA A 194 -5.47 -24.38 -6.52
N ASP A 195 -5.59 -25.58 -5.92
CA ASP A 195 -4.49 -26.52 -5.70
C ASP A 195 -3.25 -25.88 -5.02
N PRO A 196 -3.40 -25.35 -3.79
CA PRO A 196 -2.32 -24.65 -3.10
C PRO A 196 -1.06 -25.48 -2.92
N GLU A 197 -1.20 -26.78 -2.66
CA GLU A 197 -0.08 -27.73 -2.48
C GLU A 197 0.81 -27.80 -3.73
N ARG A 198 0.24 -27.77 -4.92
CA ARG A 198 0.97 -27.73 -6.15
C ARG A 198 1.64 -26.34 -6.32
N VAL A 199 0.90 -25.28 -6.06
CA VAL A 199 1.36 -23.90 -6.26
C VAL A 199 2.52 -23.54 -5.34
N THR A 200 2.62 -24.13 -4.13
CA THR A 200 3.79 -23.92 -3.25
C THR A 200 5.11 -24.22 -3.94
N LYS A 201 5.14 -25.21 -4.84
CA LYS A 201 6.34 -25.69 -5.55
C LYS A 201 6.62 -24.96 -6.86
N MET A 202 5.69 -24.14 -7.33
CA MET A 202 5.84 -23.40 -8.59
C MET A 202 6.74 -22.19 -8.43
N TYR A 203 7.38 -21.81 -9.53
CA TYR A 203 8.14 -20.59 -9.67
C TYR A 203 7.27 -19.46 -10.24
N PRO A 204 7.62 -18.18 -10.05
CA PRO A 204 6.83 -17.05 -10.52
C PRO A 204 6.52 -17.06 -12.04
N PHE A 205 7.41 -17.56 -12.86
CA PHE A 205 7.20 -17.63 -14.30
C PHE A 205 6.16 -18.68 -14.73
N GLU A 206 5.84 -19.64 -13.86
CA GLU A 206 4.81 -20.67 -14.11
C GLU A 206 3.41 -20.17 -13.71
N LEU A 207 3.30 -19.02 -13.04
CA LEU A 207 2.04 -18.46 -12.56
C LEU A 207 1.36 -17.61 -13.65
N SER A 208 0.02 -17.67 -13.72
CA SER A 208 -0.75 -16.65 -14.43
C SER A 208 -0.66 -15.28 -13.72
N GLY A 209 -1.06 -14.19 -14.39
CA GLY A 209 -1.06 -12.86 -13.77
C GLY A 209 -1.90 -12.80 -12.50
N GLY A 210 -3.11 -13.34 -12.54
CA GLY A 210 -3.98 -13.40 -11.36
C GLY A 210 -3.46 -14.29 -10.23
N MET A 211 -2.79 -15.41 -10.55
CA MET A 211 -2.13 -16.26 -9.54
C MET A 211 -0.95 -15.53 -8.90
N ALA A 212 -0.10 -14.87 -9.69
CA ALA A 212 1.02 -14.10 -9.16
C ALA A 212 0.55 -12.96 -8.24
N GLN A 213 -0.56 -12.30 -8.60
CA GLN A 213 -1.18 -11.27 -7.75
C GLN A 213 -1.68 -11.84 -6.43
N ARG A 214 -2.38 -12.99 -6.45
CA ARG A 214 -2.85 -13.67 -5.24
C ARG A 214 -1.70 -14.13 -4.35
N VAL A 215 -0.60 -14.60 -4.93
CA VAL A 215 0.64 -14.94 -4.19
C VAL A 215 1.24 -13.71 -3.52
N LEU A 216 1.32 -12.55 -4.20
CA LEU A 216 1.76 -11.30 -3.60
C LEU A 216 0.85 -10.85 -2.45
N ILE A 217 -0.47 -10.97 -2.63
CA ILE A 217 -1.43 -10.67 -1.57
C ILE A 217 -1.19 -11.60 -0.37
N ALA A 218 -1.04 -12.91 -0.58
CA ALA A 218 -0.73 -13.88 0.48
C ALA A 218 0.57 -13.53 1.21
N MET A 219 1.60 -13.11 0.47
CA MET A 219 2.87 -12.68 1.05
C MET A 219 2.72 -11.40 1.88
N ALA A 220 1.97 -10.40 1.38
CA ALA A 220 1.71 -9.16 2.12
C ALA A 220 0.91 -9.41 3.41
N LEU A 221 -0.02 -10.36 3.40
CA LEU A 221 -0.85 -10.73 4.54
C LEU A 221 -0.17 -11.66 5.54
N SER A 222 0.95 -12.28 5.17
CA SER A 222 1.64 -13.30 5.99
C SER A 222 1.97 -12.82 7.41
N SER A 223 2.11 -11.51 7.61
CA SER A 223 2.42 -10.88 8.91
C SER A 223 1.19 -10.33 9.64
N HIS A 224 -0.01 -10.43 9.08
CA HIS A 224 -1.23 -9.78 9.59
C HIS A 224 -1.04 -8.26 9.79
N PRO A 225 -0.75 -7.49 8.74
CA PRO A 225 -0.42 -6.07 8.86
C PRO A 225 -1.63 -5.24 9.32
N ILE A 226 -1.36 -4.21 10.12
CA ILE A 226 -2.39 -3.25 10.57
C ILE A 226 -2.83 -2.38 9.38
N MET A 227 -1.92 -2.13 8.43
CA MET A 227 -2.19 -1.35 7.22
C MET A 227 -1.66 -2.06 5.98
N LEU A 228 -2.49 -2.07 4.95
CA LEU A 228 -2.14 -2.55 3.61
C LEU A 228 -2.15 -1.36 2.64
N ILE A 229 -1.07 -1.19 1.90
CA ILE A 229 -1.01 -0.29 0.76
C ILE A 229 -1.16 -1.14 -0.51
N ALA A 230 -2.18 -0.87 -1.32
CA ALA A 230 -2.44 -1.58 -2.57
C ALA A 230 -2.27 -0.59 -3.74
N ASP A 231 -1.12 -0.65 -4.41
CA ASP A 231 -0.80 0.25 -5.52
C ASP A 231 -1.17 -0.42 -6.84
N GLU A 232 -2.30 0.01 -7.39
CA GLU A 232 -2.92 -0.51 -8.63
C GLU A 232 -2.95 -2.05 -8.71
N PRO A 233 -3.49 -2.75 -7.68
CA PRO A 233 -3.36 -4.19 -7.54
C PRO A 233 -4.13 -5.00 -8.59
N THR A 234 -4.94 -4.36 -9.39
CA THR A 234 -5.79 -5.02 -10.43
C THR A 234 -5.41 -4.61 -11.85
N THR A 235 -4.39 -3.77 -12.02
CA THR A 235 -3.91 -3.34 -13.34
C THR A 235 -3.37 -4.55 -14.11
N ASN A 236 -3.67 -4.61 -15.42
CA ASN A 236 -3.31 -5.70 -16.33
C ASN A 236 -3.98 -7.06 -16.03
N LEU A 237 -5.07 -7.07 -15.26
CA LEU A 237 -5.91 -8.25 -15.06
C LEU A 237 -7.21 -8.12 -15.87
N ASP A 238 -7.76 -9.26 -16.29
CA ASP A 238 -9.10 -9.27 -16.89
C ASP A 238 -10.18 -8.93 -15.86
N VAL A 239 -11.34 -8.47 -16.35
CA VAL A 239 -12.43 -7.97 -15.50
C VAL A 239 -12.90 -8.98 -14.46
N THR A 240 -12.90 -10.27 -14.81
CA THR A 240 -13.33 -11.34 -13.89
C THR A 240 -12.34 -11.51 -12.75
N VAL A 241 -11.05 -11.57 -13.06
CA VAL A 241 -9.98 -11.68 -12.04
C VAL A 241 -9.92 -10.41 -11.20
N GLN A 242 -10.11 -9.22 -11.83
CA GLN A 242 -10.20 -7.96 -11.10
C GLN A 242 -11.31 -8.00 -10.04
N ALA A 243 -12.54 -8.40 -10.41
CA ALA A 243 -13.66 -8.51 -9.47
C ALA A 243 -13.36 -9.49 -8.31
N GLN A 244 -12.70 -10.61 -8.60
CA GLN A 244 -12.28 -11.58 -7.59
C GLN A 244 -11.25 -10.98 -6.61
N ILE A 245 -10.25 -10.24 -7.11
CA ILE A 245 -9.25 -9.57 -6.26
C ILE A 245 -9.89 -8.49 -5.38
N LEU A 246 -10.85 -7.72 -5.92
CA LEU A 246 -11.57 -6.72 -5.13
C LEU A 246 -12.39 -7.37 -4.02
N HIS A 247 -13.09 -8.46 -4.33
CA HIS A 247 -13.82 -9.25 -3.33
C HIS A 247 -12.87 -9.78 -2.24
N LEU A 248 -11.73 -10.33 -2.64
CA LEU A 248 -10.70 -10.79 -1.71
C LEU A 248 -10.22 -9.67 -0.79
N ILE A 249 -9.94 -8.47 -1.32
CA ILE A 249 -9.50 -7.32 -0.52
C ILE A 249 -10.56 -6.91 0.51
N LYS A 250 -11.86 -6.95 0.15
CA LYS A 250 -12.96 -6.72 1.09
C LYS A 250 -12.98 -7.75 2.22
N GLN A 251 -12.93 -9.03 1.89
CA GLN A 251 -12.88 -10.12 2.87
C GLN A 251 -11.68 -9.98 3.82
N LEU A 252 -10.51 -9.64 3.28
CA LEU A 252 -9.29 -9.47 4.07
C LEU A 252 -9.38 -8.28 5.03
N ARG A 253 -9.99 -7.16 4.61
CA ARG A 253 -10.30 -6.05 5.51
C ARG A 253 -11.15 -6.50 6.70
N GLU A 254 -12.22 -7.25 6.43
CA GLU A 254 -13.14 -7.74 7.46
C GLU A 254 -12.47 -8.72 8.43
N ASN A 255 -11.69 -9.66 7.89
CA ASN A 255 -11.02 -10.71 8.66
C ASN A 255 -9.88 -10.17 9.53
N TYR A 256 -9.05 -9.27 8.99
CA TYR A 256 -7.86 -8.74 9.65
C TYR A 256 -8.06 -7.36 10.29
N LYS A 257 -9.20 -6.69 10.01
CA LYS A 257 -9.48 -5.31 10.43
C LYS A 257 -8.38 -4.32 10.03
N SER A 258 -7.66 -4.64 8.96
CA SER A 258 -6.60 -3.78 8.44
C SER A 258 -7.17 -2.54 7.77
N SER A 259 -6.49 -1.41 7.92
CA SER A 259 -6.79 -0.22 7.11
C SER A 259 -6.11 -0.36 5.74
N ILE A 260 -6.72 0.16 4.69
CA ILE A 260 -6.21 -0.01 3.34
C ILE A 260 -6.07 1.36 2.66
N LEU A 261 -4.89 1.65 2.12
CA LEU A 261 -4.69 2.71 1.13
C LEU A 261 -4.75 2.06 -0.26
N TYR A 262 -5.87 2.28 -0.95
CA TYR A 262 -6.10 1.71 -2.27
C TYR A 262 -5.81 2.74 -3.36
N ILE A 263 -4.80 2.52 -4.17
CA ILE A 263 -4.38 3.43 -5.24
C ILE A 263 -4.90 2.86 -6.56
N THR A 264 -5.60 3.70 -7.31
CA THR A 264 -6.11 3.35 -8.64
C THR A 264 -6.41 4.59 -9.47
N HIS A 265 -6.55 4.41 -10.77
CA HIS A 265 -7.14 5.40 -11.69
C HIS A 265 -8.59 5.04 -12.06
N ASP A 266 -9.08 3.88 -11.61
CA ASP A 266 -10.45 3.40 -11.89
C ASP A 266 -11.43 3.86 -10.80
N LEU A 267 -12.27 4.83 -11.16
CA LEU A 267 -13.28 5.37 -10.26
C LEU A 267 -14.44 4.39 -10.00
N GLY A 268 -14.67 3.42 -10.88
CA GLY A 268 -15.65 2.36 -10.67
C GLY A 268 -15.27 1.47 -9.49
N VAL A 269 -13.98 1.08 -9.44
CA VAL A 269 -13.40 0.33 -8.31
C VAL A 269 -13.51 1.13 -7.02
N VAL A 270 -13.23 2.43 -7.08
CA VAL A 270 -13.31 3.31 -5.90
C VAL A 270 -14.72 3.39 -5.35
N ALA A 271 -15.73 3.55 -6.22
CA ALA A 271 -17.13 3.59 -5.83
C ALA A 271 -17.59 2.31 -5.13
N GLU A 272 -17.02 1.16 -5.52
CA GLU A 272 -17.38 -0.14 -4.97
C GLU A 272 -16.65 -0.48 -3.66
N LEU A 273 -15.36 -0.07 -3.54
CA LEU A 273 -14.47 -0.57 -2.51
C LEU A 273 -14.21 0.41 -1.37
N CYS A 274 -14.13 1.71 -1.67
CA CYS A 274 -13.59 2.71 -0.75
C CYS A 274 -14.65 3.33 0.16
N ASP A 275 -14.26 3.68 1.38
CA ASP A 275 -15.10 4.45 2.32
C ASP A 275 -14.95 5.96 2.05
N ARG A 276 -13.71 6.41 1.84
CA ARG A 276 -13.33 7.79 1.53
C ARG A 276 -12.37 7.82 0.34
N VAL A 277 -12.32 8.95 -0.33
CA VAL A 277 -11.48 9.15 -1.51
C VAL A 277 -10.68 10.42 -1.38
N ALA A 278 -9.38 10.33 -1.67
CA ALA A 278 -8.49 11.46 -1.86
C ALA A 278 -8.16 11.58 -3.36
N VAL A 279 -8.47 12.71 -3.95
CA VAL A 279 -8.18 13.00 -5.36
C VAL A 279 -6.86 13.76 -5.44
N MET A 280 -5.93 13.23 -6.24
CA MET A 280 -4.60 13.79 -6.41
C MET A 280 -4.40 14.31 -7.83
N TYR A 281 -3.88 15.53 -7.95
CA TYR A 281 -3.50 16.13 -9.20
C TYR A 281 -2.12 16.76 -9.13
N ALA A 282 -1.24 16.37 -10.05
CA ALA A 282 0.10 16.99 -10.21
C ALA A 282 0.84 17.22 -8.89
N GLY A 283 0.93 16.20 -8.03
CA GLY A 283 1.65 16.24 -6.75
C GLY A 283 0.91 16.91 -5.59
N ASN A 284 -0.37 17.23 -5.72
CA ASN A 284 -1.19 17.81 -4.66
C ASN A 284 -2.48 17.03 -4.44
N ILE A 285 -2.93 16.91 -3.18
CA ILE A 285 -4.31 16.49 -2.88
C ILE A 285 -5.22 17.70 -3.14
N VAL A 286 -6.20 17.51 -4.02
CA VAL A 286 -7.11 18.58 -4.44
C VAL A 286 -8.50 18.45 -3.82
N GLU A 287 -8.93 17.24 -3.47
CA GLU A 287 -10.21 16.99 -2.82
C GLU A 287 -10.14 15.71 -1.99
N VAL A 288 -10.81 15.69 -0.83
CA VAL A 288 -11.01 14.50 0.01
C VAL A 288 -12.43 14.50 0.53
N ALA A 289 -13.15 13.41 0.30
CA ALA A 289 -14.52 13.26 0.78
C ALA A 289 -14.88 11.80 1.06
N ASN A 290 -16.02 11.56 1.69
CA ASN A 290 -16.69 10.26 1.64
C ASN A 290 -16.98 9.89 0.19
N VAL A 291 -16.89 8.62 -0.16
CA VAL A 291 -17.08 8.17 -1.55
C VAL A 291 -18.42 8.63 -2.13
N TYR A 292 -19.50 8.48 -1.38
CA TYR A 292 -20.84 8.88 -1.82
C TYR A 292 -20.92 10.38 -2.13
N GLU A 293 -20.40 11.23 -1.24
CA GLU A 293 -20.40 12.69 -1.44
C GLU A 293 -19.49 13.10 -2.61
N LEU A 294 -18.34 12.48 -2.77
CA LEU A 294 -17.46 12.77 -3.92
C LEU A 294 -18.17 12.53 -5.26
N PHE A 295 -18.94 11.43 -5.37
CA PHE A 295 -19.65 11.09 -6.61
C PHE A 295 -20.90 11.91 -6.82
N LYS A 296 -21.59 12.32 -5.76
CA LYS A 296 -22.83 13.11 -5.80
C LYS A 296 -22.57 14.61 -5.97
N ASN A 297 -21.61 15.14 -5.22
CA ASN A 297 -21.32 16.58 -5.13
C ASN A 297 -19.80 16.85 -5.20
N PRO A 298 -19.13 16.52 -6.34
CA PRO A 298 -17.70 16.81 -6.49
C PRO A 298 -17.47 18.34 -6.47
N LEU A 299 -16.54 18.79 -5.63
CA LEU A 299 -16.26 20.21 -5.47
C LEU A 299 -15.20 20.71 -6.45
N HIS A 300 -14.05 20.02 -6.53
CA HIS A 300 -12.97 20.47 -7.38
C HIS A 300 -13.27 20.26 -8.88
N PRO A 301 -13.03 21.25 -9.75
CA PRO A 301 -13.28 21.11 -11.19
C PRO A 301 -12.57 19.93 -11.86
N TYR A 302 -11.40 19.54 -11.37
CA TYR A 302 -10.71 18.32 -11.80
C TYR A 302 -11.47 17.05 -11.45
N THR A 303 -11.99 16.95 -10.22
CA THR A 303 -12.81 15.80 -9.78
C THR A 303 -14.07 15.68 -10.63
N ARG A 304 -14.73 16.80 -10.92
CA ARG A 304 -15.89 16.84 -11.84
C ARG A 304 -15.54 16.30 -13.21
N GLY A 305 -14.40 16.76 -13.77
CA GLY A 305 -13.91 16.30 -15.06
C GLY A 305 -13.58 14.81 -15.07
N LEU A 306 -12.96 14.28 -14.00
CA LEU A 306 -12.69 12.84 -13.85
C LEU A 306 -14.00 12.02 -13.85
N LEU A 307 -15.03 12.46 -13.10
CA LEU A 307 -16.30 11.78 -13.03
C LEU A 307 -17.11 11.89 -14.33
N GLU A 308 -16.99 13.00 -15.07
CA GLU A 308 -17.60 13.19 -16.37
C GLU A 308 -16.93 12.36 -17.47
N SER A 309 -15.65 12.01 -17.29
CA SER A 309 -14.90 11.15 -18.21
C SER A 309 -15.18 9.66 -18.05
N ILE A 310 -16.00 9.24 -17.07
CA ILE A 310 -16.46 7.86 -16.97
C ILE A 310 -17.45 7.58 -18.09
N PRO A 311 -17.20 6.59 -18.97
CA PRO A 311 -18.13 6.24 -20.04
C PRO A 311 -19.50 5.83 -19.47
N ARG A 312 -20.55 6.45 -19.95
CA ARG A 312 -21.94 6.11 -19.61
C ARG A 312 -22.76 5.95 -20.87
N PRO A 313 -23.66 4.93 -20.94
CA PRO A 313 -24.46 4.69 -22.12
C PRO A 313 -25.37 5.87 -22.53
N ASP A 314 -25.78 6.69 -21.57
CA ASP A 314 -26.73 7.79 -21.67
C ASP A 314 -26.10 9.17 -21.85
N LYS A 315 -24.76 9.28 -21.88
CA LYS A 315 -24.04 10.56 -21.95
C LYS A 315 -22.94 10.55 -23.00
N GLU A 316 -22.73 11.69 -23.64
CA GLU A 316 -21.56 11.88 -24.47
C GLU A 316 -20.29 11.83 -23.62
N PHE A 317 -19.28 11.17 -24.15
CA PHE A 317 -17.95 11.10 -23.52
C PHE A 317 -17.29 12.49 -23.50
N LYS A 318 -16.94 12.97 -22.32
CA LYS A 318 -16.22 14.22 -22.13
C LYS A 318 -14.85 13.95 -21.54
N SER A 319 -13.80 14.29 -22.26
CA SER A 319 -12.42 14.26 -21.74
C SER A 319 -12.08 15.57 -21.06
N ILE A 320 -11.18 15.53 -20.06
CA ILE A 320 -10.60 16.73 -19.47
C ILE A 320 -9.67 17.35 -20.52
N PRO A 321 -9.86 18.62 -20.91
CA PRO A 321 -9.02 19.25 -21.95
C PRO A 321 -7.57 19.43 -21.50
N GLY A 322 -6.65 19.42 -22.46
CA GLY A 322 -5.22 19.64 -22.22
C GLY A 322 -4.50 18.45 -21.58
N THR A 323 -3.25 18.66 -21.19
CA THR A 323 -2.37 17.66 -20.59
C THR A 323 -1.99 18.04 -19.16
N VAL A 324 -1.59 17.04 -18.36
CA VAL A 324 -1.02 17.29 -17.02
C VAL A 324 0.23 18.18 -17.17
N PRO A 325 0.38 19.24 -16.37
CA PRO A 325 1.55 20.12 -16.47
C PRO A 325 2.83 19.35 -16.14
N SER A 326 3.94 19.82 -16.74
CA SER A 326 5.26 19.34 -16.34
C SER A 326 5.46 19.57 -14.84
N LEU A 327 5.97 18.56 -14.15
CA LEU A 327 6.39 18.69 -12.76
C LEU A 327 7.83 19.23 -12.62
N ILE A 328 8.51 19.51 -13.74
CA ILE A 328 9.71 20.32 -13.77
C ILE A 328 9.25 21.78 -13.90
N ASP A 329 9.52 22.60 -12.88
CA ASP A 329 9.04 23.98 -12.75
C ASP A 329 7.50 24.10 -12.91
N PRO A 330 6.72 23.41 -12.05
CA PRO A 330 5.26 23.43 -12.15
C PRO A 330 4.69 24.81 -11.79
N PRO A 331 3.44 25.11 -12.21
CA PRO A 331 2.77 26.35 -11.85
C PRO A 331 2.79 26.63 -10.35
N LYS A 332 3.13 27.87 -9.95
CA LYS A 332 3.23 28.29 -8.54
C LYS A 332 1.87 28.38 -7.84
N GLY A 333 0.80 28.58 -8.59
CA GLY A 333 -0.57 28.63 -8.10
C GLY A 333 -1.26 27.26 -8.10
N CYS A 334 -2.54 27.24 -8.46
CA CYS A 334 -3.27 26.01 -8.69
C CYS A 334 -2.71 25.27 -9.91
N ARG A 335 -2.17 24.07 -9.73
CA ARG A 335 -1.56 23.29 -10.83
C ARG A 335 -2.57 22.85 -11.90
N PHE A 336 -3.88 22.91 -11.59
CA PHE A 336 -4.95 22.60 -12.54
C PHE A 336 -5.43 23.82 -13.35
N HIS A 337 -4.96 25.04 -13.07
CA HIS A 337 -5.52 26.27 -13.62
C HIS A 337 -5.56 26.34 -15.16
N ASP A 338 -4.57 25.79 -15.87
CA ASP A 338 -4.52 25.79 -17.34
C ASP A 338 -5.60 24.91 -18.00
N ARG A 339 -6.11 23.92 -17.28
CA ARG A 339 -7.18 23.00 -17.73
C ARG A 339 -8.55 23.35 -17.13
N CYS A 340 -8.58 24.31 -16.21
CA CYS A 340 -9.78 24.65 -15.44
C CYS A 340 -10.62 25.68 -16.15
N GLN A 341 -11.85 25.33 -16.54
CA GLN A 341 -12.81 26.27 -17.16
C GLN A 341 -13.27 27.40 -16.21
N PHE A 342 -13.03 27.26 -14.91
CA PHE A 342 -13.37 28.24 -13.88
C PHE A 342 -12.13 29.01 -13.38
N ALA A 343 -11.00 28.95 -14.10
CA ALA A 343 -9.76 29.56 -13.65
C ALA A 343 -9.88 31.09 -13.52
N LYS A 344 -9.51 31.61 -12.35
CA LYS A 344 -9.38 33.04 -12.07
C LYS A 344 -7.92 33.44 -12.14
N THR A 345 -7.63 34.76 -12.26
CA THR A 345 -6.26 35.29 -12.23
C THR A 345 -5.48 34.87 -10.98
N LEU A 346 -6.17 34.74 -9.85
CA LEU A 346 -5.61 34.28 -8.57
C LEU A 346 -5.09 32.84 -8.68
N CYS A 347 -5.78 31.95 -9.42
CA CYS A 347 -5.39 30.56 -9.59
C CYS A 347 -3.99 30.40 -10.23
N LYS A 348 -3.54 31.37 -11.02
CA LYS A 348 -2.20 31.36 -11.64
C LYS A 348 -1.07 31.69 -10.66
N ARG A 349 -1.39 32.45 -9.61
CA ARG A 349 -0.37 33.07 -8.73
C ARG A 349 -0.32 32.45 -7.34
N VAL A 350 -1.46 32.03 -6.81
CA VAL A 350 -1.59 31.59 -5.42
C VAL A 350 -2.07 30.14 -5.37
N LYS A 351 -1.39 29.32 -4.58
CA LYS A 351 -1.82 27.95 -4.29
C LYS A 351 -3.07 27.98 -3.43
N PRO A 352 -4.18 27.29 -3.80
CA PRO A 352 -5.38 27.27 -2.99
C PRO A 352 -5.11 26.55 -1.65
N LYS A 353 -5.72 27.06 -0.59
CA LYS A 353 -5.71 26.40 0.70
C LYS A 353 -6.62 25.17 0.67
N PHE A 354 -6.22 24.13 1.40
CA PHE A 354 -7.07 22.95 1.62
C PHE A 354 -8.01 23.25 2.79
N ILE A 355 -9.30 23.37 2.50
CA ILE A 355 -10.34 23.80 3.46
C ILE A 355 -11.46 22.78 3.52
N GLU A 356 -12.12 22.69 4.67
CA GLU A 356 -13.37 21.95 4.85
C GLU A 356 -14.53 22.83 4.39
N VAL A 357 -15.31 22.35 3.40
CA VAL A 357 -16.48 23.07 2.86
C VAL A 357 -17.76 22.50 3.45
N GLU A 358 -17.82 21.19 3.60
CA GLU A 358 -18.88 20.45 4.26
C GLU A 358 -18.23 19.46 5.23
N LYS A 359 -19.01 18.90 6.15
CA LYS A 359 -18.49 17.95 7.13
C LYS A 359 -17.75 16.79 6.46
N ASP A 360 -16.48 16.61 6.81
CA ASP A 360 -15.57 15.59 6.23
C ASP A 360 -15.35 15.71 4.70
N HIS A 361 -15.70 16.87 4.09
CA HIS A 361 -15.50 17.15 2.67
C HIS A 361 -14.56 18.36 2.50
N TYR A 362 -13.36 18.09 2.04
CA TYR A 362 -12.25 19.03 1.93
C TYR A 362 -11.87 19.29 0.48
N VAL A 363 -11.56 20.52 0.13
CA VAL A 363 -11.15 20.91 -1.22
C VAL A 363 -10.06 21.98 -1.22
N ALA A 364 -9.13 21.89 -2.16
CA ALA A 364 -8.13 22.91 -2.46
C ALA A 364 -8.51 23.69 -3.72
N CYS A 365 -9.46 24.61 -3.63
CA CYS A 365 -9.94 25.38 -4.78
C CYS A 365 -10.39 26.78 -4.39
N HIS A 366 -9.95 27.80 -5.17
CA HIS A 366 -10.35 29.22 -4.98
C HIS A 366 -11.83 29.51 -5.28
N LEU A 367 -12.63 28.53 -5.72
CA LEU A 367 -14.07 28.68 -5.83
C LEU A 367 -14.75 28.71 -4.45
N TYR A 368 -14.12 28.17 -3.40
CA TYR A 368 -14.70 27.96 -2.08
C TYR A 368 -13.99 28.70 -0.95
N GLY A 369 -12.76 29.18 -1.13
CA GLY A 369 -11.90 29.66 -0.04
C GLY A 369 -11.54 31.15 -0.04
N ASP A 370 -12.04 31.95 -0.97
CA ASP A 370 -11.71 33.37 -1.10
C ASP A 370 -12.97 34.22 -0.78
N GLN A 371 -13.37 34.22 0.50
CA GLN A 371 -14.20 35.29 1.08
C GLN A 371 -13.40 36.01 2.16
#